data_f40cbd90e661e33a5abbc25673b464f5
#
_entry.id   f40cbd90e661e33a5abbc25673b464f5
#
_cell.length_a   1.000
_cell.length_b   1.000
_cell.length_c   1.000
_cell.angle_alpha   90.00
_cell.angle_beta   90.00
_cell.angle_gamma   90.00
#
_symmetry.space_group_name_H-M   'P 1'
#
loop_
_entity.id
_entity.type
_entity.pdbx_description
1 polymer ?
#
loop_
_entity_poly.entity_id
_entity_poly.type
_entity_poly.pdbx_seq_one_letter_code
_entity_poly.pdbx_strand_id
1 'polypeptide(L)'
;PETVTRYFDYLTKHLKTKHKYTLADELRAELETAVLDQHIMPSMRALMTSGPALDRCHVGGYNCSYVPVDSPRAFDETMYILMCGTGVGFSVERHNIEKLPIVNEDMHVTDTVIKVGDSRPGWAKSLRELISLLYAGQIPQWDVSEVRPAGARLKTFGGRASGPAPLEELFEFIIEKFQGAAGRRLFPIECHDIMCKIGEVVVVGGVRRSALISLSNLNDDQMSHAKAGMWWENEGQRALANNSVAYKEKPQMGTFMREWLSLYESKSGERGIFNRQSAQKQAAKNGRRDAEQDFGCNPCSEIILRPYQFCNLSEVVVRETDTQQTLTEKVRLATILGTFQSTLTDFKYLRSIWKKNTEEERLLGVSLTGIMDNELTSGRSAHLGMNIGHTLEALRDAAIDANKAMADQLGISQSTAITCVKPSGTVSQLVDSASGIHARHNPYYIRTVRGDNKDPLTQFMIAQGIPAEPDVMKPDSTTVFSFPMKSPTRAVTRTAMSAIEQLELWLKYQRHWCEHKPSVTISVKEHEWMLV
;
A
#
# COMPACT_ATOMS: atom_id res chain seq x y z
N PRO A 1 -2.29 -22.55 -11.59
CA PRO A 1 -2.14 -22.45 -13.06
C PRO A 1 -3.15 -21.50 -13.70
N GLU A 2 -4.46 -21.71 -13.59
CA GLU A 2 -5.51 -20.91 -14.25
C GLU A 2 -5.40 -19.40 -13.98
N THR A 3 -5.11 -19.00 -12.76
CA THR A 3 -4.95 -17.58 -12.38
C THR A 3 -3.74 -16.97 -13.08
N VAL A 4 -2.65 -17.71 -13.18
CA VAL A 4 -1.41 -17.27 -13.84
C VAL A 4 -1.63 -17.16 -15.34
N THR A 5 -2.23 -18.17 -15.96
CA THR A 5 -2.57 -18.15 -17.40
C THR A 5 -3.49 -16.96 -17.72
N ARG A 6 -4.56 -16.73 -16.95
CA ARG A 6 -5.45 -15.57 -17.11
C ARG A 6 -4.69 -14.24 -17.05
N TYR A 7 -3.73 -14.11 -16.13
CA TYR A 7 -2.91 -12.91 -15.98
C TYR A 7 -2.04 -12.67 -17.22
N PHE A 8 -1.35 -13.69 -17.73
CA PHE A 8 -0.53 -13.57 -18.92
C PHE A 8 -1.34 -13.38 -20.20
N ASP A 9 -2.48 -14.04 -20.34
CA ASP A 9 -3.41 -13.80 -21.45
C ASP A 9 -3.88 -12.35 -21.49
N TYR A 10 -4.23 -11.81 -20.31
CA TYR A 10 -4.62 -10.42 -20.20
C TYR A 10 -3.49 -9.48 -20.61
N LEU A 11 -2.28 -9.65 -20.07
CA LEU A 11 -1.13 -8.81 -20.41
C LEU A 11 -0.76 -8.91 -21.88
N THR A 12 -0.70 -10.12 -22.46
CA THR A 12 -0.40 -10.33 -23.88
C THR A 12 -1.38 -9.59 -24.77
N LYS A 13 -2.68 -9.70 -24.48
CA LYS A 13 -3.73 -8.97 -25.18
C LYS A 13 -3.58 -7.45 -25.02
N HIS A 14 -3.33 -6.98 -23.79
CA HIS A 14 -3.18 -5.56 -23.49
C HIS A 14 -1.98 -4.95 -24.22
N LEU A 15 -0.81 -5.58 -24.14
CA LEU A 15 0.42 -5.11 -24.79
C LEU A 15 0.26 -5.06 -26.30
N LYS A 16 -0.35 -6.08 -26.91
CA LYS A 16 -0.61 -6.13 -28.35
C LYS A 16 -1.56 -5.01 -28.79
N THR A 17 -2.66 -4.81 -28.06
CA THR A 17 -3.71 -3.87 -28.47
C THR A 17 -3.37 -2.41 -28.19
N LYS A 18 -2.71 -2.12 -27.06
CA LYS A 18 -2.45 -0.75 -26.59
C LYS A 18 -1.05 -0.25 -26.93
N HIS A 19 -0.05 -1.13 -26.98
CA HIS A 19 1.35 -0.78 -27.21
C HIS A 19 1.90 -1.33 -28.53
N LYS A 20 1.09 -2.07 -29.29
CA LYS A 20 1.51 -2.73 -30.55
C LYS A 20 2.74 -3.66 -30.36
N TYR A 21 2.93 -4.14 -29.14
CA TYR A 21 4.00 -5.04 -28.77
C TYR A 21 3.49 -6.47 -28.72
N THR A 22 4.12 -7.35 -29.50
CA THR A 22 3.84 -8.79 -29.46
C THR A 22 4.80 -9.45 -28.51
N LEU A 23 4.29 -9.94 -27.37
CA LEU A 23 5.09 -10.70 -26.41
C LEU A 23 5.55 -12.01 -27.06
N ALA A 24 6.88 -12.21 -27.14
CA ALA A 24 7.45 -13.44 -27.70
C ALA A 24 7.05 -14.66 -26.83
N ASP A 25 6.76 -15.77 -27.49
CA ASP A 25 6.29 -16.99 -26.81
C ASP A 25 7.34 -17.53 -25.81
N GLU A 26 8.63 -17.41 -26.15
CA GLU A 26 9.75 -17.82 -25.29
C GLU A 26 9.79 -16.99 -24.00
N LEU A 27 9.70 -15.65 -24.12
CA LEU A 27 9.70 -14.76 -22.96
C LEU A 27 8.44 -14.96 -22.11
N ARG A 28 7.30 -15.14 -22.74
CA ARG A 28 6.05 -15.47 -22.03
C ARG A 28 6.19 -16.76 -21.23
N ALA A 29 6.71 -17.82 -21.84
CA ALA A 29 6.90 -19.12 -21.19
C ALA A 29 7.88 -19.00 -20.01
N GLU A 30 8.98 -18.25 -20.18
CA GLU A 30 9.96 -17.98 -19.12
C GLU A 30 9.33 -17.28 -17.91
N LEU A 31 8.59 -16.19 -18.14
CA LEU A 31 7.89 -15.44 -17.09
C LEU A 31 6.80 -16.27 -16.40
N GLU A 32 6.01 -17.02 -17.17
CA GLU A 32 4.93 -17.85 -16.65
C GLU A 32 5.48 -18.99 -15.78
N THR A 33 6.55 -19.65 -16.21
CA THR A 33 7.28 -20.67 -15.43
C THR A 33 7.84 -20.07 -14.14
N ALA A 34 8.52 -18.93 -14.22
CA ALA A 34 9.09 -18.27 -13.04
C ALA A 34 8.04 -17.89 -11.99
N VAL A 35 6.81 -17.55 -12.42
CA VAL A 35 5.69 -17.28 -11.49
C VAL A 35 5.11 -18.58 -10.94
N LEU A 36 4.94 -19.62 -11.75
CA LEU A 36 4.42 -20.91 -11.32
C LEU A 36 5.36 -21.61 -10.33
N ASP A 37 6.66 -21.52 -10.56
CA ASP A 37 7.70 -22.06 -9.70
C ASP A 37 8.01 -21.16 -8.49
N GLN A 38 7.28 -20.04 -8.37
CA GLN A 38 7.42 -19.09 -7.27
C GLN A 38 8.84 -18.49 -7.14
N HIS A 39 9.52 -18.30 -8.25
CA HIS A 39 10.79 -17.58 -8.31
C HIS A 39 10.57 -16.06 -8.26
N ILE A 40 9.49 -15.60 -8.90
CA ILE A 40 9.04 -14.22 -8.87
C ILE A 40 7.52 -14.18 -8.65
N MET A 41 7.02 -13.06 -8.17
CA MET A 41 5.58 -12.84 -8.04
C MET A 41 5.20 -11.48 -8.64
N PRO A 42 4.16 -11.42 -9.47
CA PRO A 42 3.61 -10.16 -9.95
C PRO A 42 2.90 -9.41 -8.80
N SER A 43 2.44 -8.20 -9.07
CA SER A 43 1.47 -7.55 -8.20
C SER A 43 0.31 -8.50 -7.91
N MET A 44 0.11 -8.84 -6.63
CA MET A 44 -1.02 -9.69 -6.23
C MET A 44 -2.36 -9.07 -6.64
N ARG A 45 -2.42 -7.75 -6.77
CA ARG A 45 -3.58 -7.02 -7.27
C ARG A 45 -3.81 -7.30 -8.75
N ALA A 46 -2.78 -7.12 -9.57
CA ALA A 46 -2.86 -7.40 -10.99
C ALA A 46 -3.18 -8.88 -11.25
N LEU A 47 -2.54 -9.80 -10.52
CA LEU A 47 -2.80 -11.24 -10.62
C LEU A 47 -4.27 -11.58 -10.32
N MET A 48 -4.84 -10.96 -9.26
CA MET A 48 -6.22 -11.19 -8.84
C MET A 48 -7.25 -10.57 -9.80
N THR A 49 -6.98 -9.36 -10.31
CA THR A 49 -7.95 -8.54 -11.04
C THR A 49 -7.83 -8.64 -12.56
N SER A 50 -6.81 -9.32 -13.09
CA SER A 50 -6.62 -9.53 -14.54
C SER A 50 -7.85 -10.13 -15.21
N GLY A 51 -8.23 -9.55 -16.34
CA GLY A 51 -9.46 -9.85 -17.08
C GLY A 51 -10.48 -8.72 -16.95
N PRO A 52 -11.80 -9.02 -16.87
CA PRO A 52 -12.86 -8.01 -16.94
C PRO A 52 -12.78 -6.90 -15.89
N ALA A 53 -12.14 -7.14 -14.74
CA ALA A 53 -11.98 -6.13 -13.71
C ALA A 53 -10.96 -5.06 -14.12
N LEU A 54 -9.81 -5.44 -14.68
CA LEU A 54 -8.82 -4.51 -15.22
C LEU A 54 -9.30 -3.84 -16.52
N ASP A 55 -10.05 -4.53 -17.38
CA ASP A 55 -10.67 -3.92 -18.58
C ASP A 55 -11.57 -2.74 -18.21
N ARG A 56 -12.23 -2.79 -17.05
CA ARG A 56 -13.05 -1.68 -16.56
C ARG A 56 -12.22 -0.50 -16.03
N CYS A 57 -11.16 -0.78 -15.28
CA CYS A 57 -10.29 0.27 -14.70
C CYS A 57 -8.97 -0.33 -14.24
N HIS A 58 -7.86 0.27 -14.64
CA HIS A 58 -6.52 -0.19 -14.32
C HIS A 58 -6.06 0.12 -12.87
N VAL A 59 -6.76 0.97 -12.12
CA VAL A 59 -6.42 1.26 -10.71
C VAL A 59 -6.29 -0.03 -9.89
N GLY A 60 -7.15 -1.02 -10.15
CA GLY A 60 -7.13 -2.30 -9.46
C GLY A 60 -5.84 -3.13 -9.63
N GLY A 61 -4.99 -2.79 -10.60
CA GLY A 61 -3.68 -3.43 -10.81
C GLY A 61 -2.54 -2.85 -9.96
N TYR A 62 -2.76 -1.68 -9.36
CA TYR A 62 -1.75 -0.96 -8.58
C TYR A 62 -1.86 -1.23 -7.08
N ASN A 63 -0.72 -1.15 -6.38
CA ASN A 63 -0.63 -1.40 -4.95
C ASN A 63 -0.61 -0.10 -4.13
N CYS A 64 0.01 0.95 -4.65
CA CYS A 64 0.40 2.14 -3.93
C CYS A 64 -0.06 3.40 -4.64
N SER A 65 -0.52 4.39 -3.88
CA SER A 65 -0.88 5.71 -4.36
C SER A 65 -0.66 6.78 -3.29
N TYR A 66 -0.60 8.05 -3.73
CA TYR A 66 -0.52 9.20 -2.84
C TYR A 66 -1.35 10.36 -3.36
N VAL A 67 -2.07 11.04 -2.47
CA VAL A 67 -2.92 12.19 -2.78
C VAL A 67 -2.81 13.27 -1.69
N PRO A 68 -2.46 14.52 -2.01
CA PRO A 68 -2.66 15.65 -1.09
C PRO A 68 -4.14 16.02 -1.02
N VAL A 69 -4.62 16.41 0.16
CA VAL A 69 -5.98 16.94 0.33
C VAL A 69 -5.95 18.44 -0.02
N ASP A 70 -5.83 18.74 -1.30
CA ASP A 70 -5.71 20.09 -1.85
C ASP A 70 -6.89 20.49 -2.75
N SER A 71 -7.86 19.60 -2.88
CA SER A 71 -9.06 19.77 -3.69
C SER A 71 -10.19 18.93 -3.11
N PRO A 72 -11.45 19.35 -3.19
CA PRO A 72 -12.62 18.53 -2.83
C PRO A 72 -12.64 17.15 -3.49
N ARG A 73 -12.02 17.03 -4.67
CA ARG A 73 -11.86 15.76 -5.40
C ARG A 73 -10.97 14.74 -4.71
N ALA A 74 -10.14 15.16 -3.75
CA ALA A 74 -9.28 14.23 -3.00
C ALA A 74 -10.09 13.17 -2.23
N PHE A 75 -11.26 13.52 -1.73
CA PHE A 75 -12.10 12.63 -0.94
C PHE A 75 -12.74 11.53 -1.80
N ASP A 76 -13.39 11.89 -2.90
CA ASP A 76 -14.04 10.91 -3.78
C ASP A 76 -13.04 10.05 -4.56
N GLU A 77 -11.92 10.62 -4.97
CA GLU A 77 -10.83 9.86 -5.60
C GLU A 77 -10.22 8.85 -4.63
N THR A 78 -10.01 9.22 -3.36
CA THR A 78 -9.53 8.30 -2.33
C THR A 78 -10.51 7.14 -2.12
N MET A 79 -11.80 7.42 -2.00
CA MET A 79 -12.82 6.38 -1.89
C MET A 79 -12.75 5.41 -3.06
N TYR A 80 -12.70 5.94 -4.28
CA TYR A 80 -12.62 5.12 -5.49
C TYR A 80 -11.37 4.24 -5.53
N ILE A 81 -10.20 4.81 -5.21
CA ILE A 81 -8.92 4.10 -5.20
C ILE A 81 -8.92 2.99 -4.15
N LEU A 82 -9.39 3.27 -2.93
CA LEU A 82 -9.51 2.28 -1.87
C LEU A 82 -10.49 1.16 -2.24
N MET A 83 -11.63 1.48 -2.88
CA MET A 83 -12.59 0.49 -3.38
C MET A 83 -12.02 -0.37 -4.51
N CYS A 84 -11.03 0.11 -5.26
CA CYS A 84 -10.25 -0.69 -6.19
C CYS A 84 -9.20 -1.56 -5.49
N GLY A 85 -9.01 -1.38 -4.18
CA GLY A 85 -8.13 -2.16 -3.33
C GLY A 85 -6.69 -1.64 -3.26
N THR A 86 -6.40 -0.46 -3.78
CA THR A 86 -5.09 0.20 -3.73
C THR A 86 -4.92 0.96 -2.43
N GLY A 87 -3.76 0.87 -1.78
CA GLY A 87 -3.43 1.65 -0.58
C GLY A 87 -3.18 3.12 -0.91
N VAL A 88 -3.59 4.02 -0.01
CA VAL A 88 -3.50 5.47 -0.21
C VAL A 88 -2.71 6.12 0.92
N GLY A 89 -1.62 6.81 0.58
CA GLY A 89 -1.05 7.84 1.42
C GLY A 89 -1.71 9.18 1.13
N PHE A 90 -1.93 10.00 2.16
CA PHE A 90 -2.51 11.32 1.95
C PHE A 90 -1.85 12.38 2.84
N SER A 91 -1.94 13.64 2.43
CA SER A 91 -1.42 14.76 3.21
C SER A 91 -2.54 15.71 3.59
N VAL A 92 -2.59 16.02 4.88
CA VAL A 92 -3.42 17.10 5.45
C VAL A 92 -2.55 18.28 5.92
N GLU A 93 -1.36 18.42 5.36
CA GLU A 93 -0.49 19.56 5.64
C GLU A 93 -1.15 20.89 5.24
N ARG A 94 -0.91 21.95 5.99
CA ARG A 94 -1.58 23.25 5.82
C ARG A 94 -1.50 23.78 4.39
N HIS A 95 -0.34 23.70 3.74
CA HIS A 95 -0.15 24.17 2.37
C HIS A 95 -1.04 23.45 1.34
N ASN A 96 -1.58 22.27 1.66
CA ASN A 96 -2.57 21.57 0.86
C ASN A 96 -3.99 22.00 1.25
N ILE A 97 -4.29 21.98 2.56
CA ILE A 97 -5.62 22.31 3.09
C ILE A 97 -6.03 23.75 2.74
N GLU A 98 -5.07 24.68 2.72
CA GLU A 98 -5.31 26.09 2.34
C GLU A 98 -5.82 26.27 0.90
N LYS A 99 -5.67 25.28 0.04
CA LYS A 99 -6.22 25.27 -1.33
C LYS A 99 -7.69 24.85 -1.39
N LEU A 100 -8.23 24.26 -0.31
CA LEU A 100 -9.65 23.91 -0.24
C LEU A 100 -10.52 25.19 -0.20
N PRO A 101 -11.74 25.14 -0.74
CA PRO A 101 -12.71 26.24 -0.60
C PRO A 101 -13.06 26.48 0.88
N ILE A 102 -13.55 27.67 1.15
CA ILE A 102 -14.24 27.98 2.41
C ILE A 102 -15.61 27.30 2.38
N VAL A 103 -15.99 26.64 3.47
CA VAL A 103 -17.34 26.08 3.63
C VAL A 103 -18.33 27.24 3.74
N ASN A 104 -19.46 27.13 3.05
CA ASN A 104 -20.49 28.17 3.08
C ASN A 104 -20.96 28.41 4.52
N GLU A 105 -21.15 29.68 4.89
CA GLU A 105 -21.62 30.06 6.20
C GLU A 105 -23.10 29.66 6.41
N ASP A 106 -23.91 29.81 5.37
CA ASP A 106 -25.34 29.48 5.35
C ASP A 106 -25.54 28.03 4.88
N MET A 107 -25.70 27.12 5.83
CA MET A 107 -25.98 25.73 5.54
C MET A 107 -27.47 25.41 5.81
N HIS A 108 -28.18 24.97 4.76
CA HIS A 108 -29.61 24.66 4.84
C HIS A 108 -29.97 23.35 4.13
N VAL A 109 -30.98 22.69 4.66
CA VAL A 109 -31.53 21.45 4.05
C VAL A 109 -32.25 21.80 2.77
N THR A 110 -32.03 20.99 1.72
CA THR A 110 -32.65 21.15 0.41
C THR A 110 -33.42 19.88 -0.01
N ASP A 111 -34.28 20.02 -1.02
CA ASP A 111 -34.99 18.88 -1.62
C ASP A 111 -34.13 18.14 -2.67
N THR A 112 -32.87 18.49 -2.82
CA THR A 112 -31.94 17.81 -3.71
C THR A 112 -31.70 16.40 -3.24
N VAL A 113 -31.91 15.41 -4.11
CA VAL A 113 -31.73 13.98 -3.80
C VAL A 113 -30.56 13.41 -4.58
N ILE A 114 -29.51 12.95 -3.87
CA ILE A 114 -28.39 12.23 -4.44
C ILE A 114 -28.80 10.77 -4.68
N LYS A 115 -28.79 10.32 -5.94
CA LYS A 115 -29.05 8.92 -6.28
C LYS A 115 -27.73 8.13 -6.26
N VAL A 116 -27.69 7.10 -5.44
CA VAL A 116 -26.50 6.25 -5.26
C VAL A 116 -26.59 5.01 -6.14
N GLY A 117 -25.77 4.93 -7.18
CA GLY A 117 -25.70 3.73 -8.02
C GLY A 117 -24.89 2.59 -7.35
N ASP A 118 -25.30 1.34 -7.58
CA ASP A 118 -24.69 0.12 -7.02
C ASP A 118 -23.36 -0.26 -7.72
N SER A 119 -22.38 0.61 -7.62
CA SER A 119 -21.05 0.43 -8.20
C SER A 119 -20.01 1.30 -7.50
N ARG A 120 -18.70 0.94 -7.64
CA ARG A 120 -17.60 1.77 -7.12
C ARG A 120 -17.66 3.22 -7.65
N PRO A 121 -17.81 3.45 -8.98
CA PRO A 121 -18.00 4.81 -9.48
C PRO A 121 -19.28 5.47 -8.96
N GLY A 122 -20.36 4.69 -8.73
CA GLY A 122 -21.62 5.21 -8.20
C GLY A 122 -21.45 5.76 -6.78
N TRP A 123 -20.82 5.00 -5.88
CA TRP A 123 -20.51 5.45 -4.53
C TRP A 123 -19.57 6.65 -4.50
N ALA A 124 -18.49 6.62 -5.28
CA ALA A 124 -17.56 7.75 -5.36
C ALA A 124 -18.21 9.02 -5.94
N LYS A 125 -19.08 8.88 -6.96
CA LYS A 125 -19.83 10.02 -7.52
C LYS A 125 -20.80 10.61 -6.51
N SER A 126 -21.52 9.80 -5.76
CA SER A 126 -22.45 10.29 -4.73
C SER A 126 -21.72 11.04 -3.61
N LEU A 127 -20.55 10.57 -3.18
CA LEU A 127 -19.69 11.30 -2.25
C LEU A 127 -19.21 12.64 -2.84
N ARG A 128 -18.79 12.65 -4.10
CA ARG A 128 -18.40 13.88 -4.79
C ARG A 128 -19.54 14.89 -4.86
N GLU A 129 -20.73 14.44 -5.17
CA GLU A 129 -21.93 15.27 -5.25
C GLU A 129 -22.27 15.86 -3.87
N LEU A 130 -22.26 15.02 -2.81
CA LEU A 130 -22.46 15.48 -1.44
C LEU A 130 -21.48 16.61 -1.08
N ILE A 131 -20.19 16.40 -1.26
CA ILE A 131 -19.16 17.40 -0.90
C ILE A 131 -19.34 18.68 -1.71
N SER A 132 -19.69 18.58 -3.00
CA SER A 132 -19.95 19.77 -3.83
C SER A 132 -21.14 20.57 -3.33
N LEU A 133 -22.22 19.91 -2.95
CA LEU A 133 -23.41 20.55 -2.40
C LEU A 133 -23.15 21.18 -1.03
N LEU A 134 -22.39 20.52 -0.17
CA LEU A 134 -22.01 21.05 1.15
C LEU A 134 -21.15 22.32 1.03
N TYR A 135 -20.21 22.37 0.08
CA TYR A 135 -19.47 23.61 -0.19
C TYR A 135 -20.37 24.74 -0.71
N ALA A 136 -21.46 24.40 -1.40
CA ALA A 136 -22.47 25.37 -1.83
C ALA A 136 -23.49 25.75 -0.73
N GLY A 137 -23.35 25.20 0.50
CA GLY A 137 -24.28 25.46 1.60
C GLY A 137 -25.56 24.61 1.59
N GLN A 138 -25.63 23.61 0.73
CA GLN A 138 -26.79 22.75 0.56
C GLN A 138 -26.60 21.42 1.25
N ILE A 139 -27.53 21.06 2.14
CA ILE A 139 -27.59 19.72 2.78
C ILE A 139 -28.62 18.90 2.01
N PRO A 140 -28.19 17.93 1.17
CA PRO A 140 -29.10 17.13 0.36
C PRO A 140 -29.71 15.97 1.15
N GLN A 141 -30.71 15.36 0.53
CA GLN A 141 -31.18 14.01 0.84
C GLN A 141 -30.47 13.00 -0.07
N TRP A 142 -30.63 11.69 0.19
CA TRP A 142 -30.08 10.64 -0.69
C TRP A 142 -31.05 9.48 -0.84
N ASP A 143 -30.93 8.82 -1.98
CA ASP A 143 -31.67 7.62 -2.33
C ASP A 143 -30.66 6.47 -2.58
N VAL A 144 -30.72 5.46 -1.73
CA VAL A 144 -29.87 4.26 -1.77
C VAL A 144 -30.64 3.01 -2.24
N SER A 145 -31.82 3.17 -2.76
CA SER A 145 -32.72 2.07 -3.16
C SER A 145 -32.11 1.13 -4.20
N GLU A 146 -31.20 1.64 -5.05
CA GLU A 146 -30.48 0.84 -6.04
C GLU A 146 -29.31 0.04 -5.44
N VAL A 147 -28.83 0.38 -4.23
CA VAL A 147 -27.68 -0.28 -3.60
C VAL A 147 -28.09 -1.68 -3.13
N ARG A 148 -27.28 -2.68 -3.51
CA ARG A 148 -27.52 -4.07 -3.11
C ARG A 148 -27.59 -4.22 -1.59
N PRO A 149 -28.45 -5.13 -1.08
CA PRO A 149 -28.61 -5.34 0.36
C PRO A 149 -27.35 -5.98 0.98
N ALA A 150 -27.25 -5.84 2.30
CA ALA A 150 -26.22 -6.51 3.09
C ALA A 150 -26.26 -8.03 2.86
N GLY A 151 -25.10 -8.67 2.80
CA GLY A 151 -24.96 -10.11 2.55
C GLY A 151 -24.95 -10.53 1.08
N ALA A 152 -25.27 -9.66 0.12
CA ALA A 152 -25.18 -9.97 -1.30
C ALA A 152 -23.72 -10.26 -1.71
N ARG A 153 -23.52 -11.22 -2.63
CA ARG A 153 -22.17 -11.65 -3.07
C ARG A 153 -21.46 -10.56 -3.87
N LEU A 154 -20.20 -10.29 -3.53
CA LEU A 154 -19.32 -9.42 -4.31
C LEU A 154 -18.68 -10.19 -5.47
N LYS A 155 -18.76 -9.64 -6.69
CA LYS A 155 -18.32 -10.34 -7.92
C LYS A 155 -16.80 -10.29 -8.17
N THR A 156 -16.11 -9.26 -7.69
CA THR A 156 -14.70 -9.00 -8.06
C THR A 156 -13.71 -9.49 -7.00
N PHE A 157 -13.97 -9.21 -5.72
CA PHE A 157 -13.03 -9.51 -4.62
C PHE A 157 -13.44 -10.69 -3.75
N GLY A 158 -14.59 -11.28 -4.04
CA GLY A 158 -15.24 -12.23 -3.11
C GLY A 158 -15.81 -11.52 -1.88
N GLY A 159 -16.36 -12.29 -0.94
CA GLY A 159 -17.00 -11.72 0.26
C GLY A 159 -18.43 -11.26 0.02
N ARG A 160 -18.96 -10.52 0.99
CA ARG A 160 -20.35 -10.07 1.07
C ARG A 160 -20.43 -8.55 1.13
N ALA A 161 -21.48 -7.99 0.52
CA ALA A 161 -21.76 -6.56 0.58
C ALA A 161 -22.21 -6.14 1.98
N SER A 162 -21.88 -4.91 2.38
CA SER A 162 -22.33 -4.29 3.63
C SER A 162 -23.78 -3.79 3.57
N GLY A 163 -24.32 -3.60 2.36
CA GLY A 163 -25.51 -2.79 2.17
C GLY A 163 -25.19 -1.28 2.18
N PRO A 164 -26.21 -0.42 2.13
CA PRO A 164 -26.05 1.03 2.04
C PRO A 164 -25.66 1.72 3.37
N ALA A 165 -26.02 1.16 4.52
CA ALA A 165 -25.87 1.82 5.82
C ALA A 165 -24.49 2.46 6.10
N PRO A 166 -23.35 1.81 5.81
CA PRO A 166 -22.05 2.45 6.04
C PRO A 166 -21.83 3.71 5.20
N LEU A 167 -22.40 3.78 3.99
CA LEU A 167 -22.31 4.97 3.15
C LEU A 167 -23.19 6.10 3.70
N GLU A 168 -24.37 5.78 4.20
CA GLU A 168 -25.26 6.75 4.85
C GLU A 168 -24.62 7.33 6.11
N GLU A 169 -24.01 6.50 6.96
CA GLU A 169 -23.22 6.94 8.12
C GLU A 169 -22.05 7.85 7.73
N LEU A 170 -21.39 7.58 6.59
CA LEU A 170 -20.35 8.47 6.05
C LEU A 170 -20.92 9.82 5.65
N PHE A 171 -22.07 9.86 5.01
CA PHE A 171 -22.72 11.10 4.59
C PHE A 171 -23.10 11.96 5.80
N GLU A 172 -23.72 11.37 6.81
CA GLU A 172 -24.06 12.04 8.06
C GLU A 172 -22.82 12.59 8.76
N PHE A 173 -21.76 11.80 8.88
CA PHE A 173 -20.49 12.20 9.46
C PHE A 173 -19.87 13.40 8.73
N ILE A 174 -19.86 13.41 7.39
CA ILE A 174 -19.33 14.52 6.60
C ILE A 174 -20.17 15.78 6.78
N ILE A 175 -21.50 15.66 6.77
CA ILE A 175 -22.41 16.79 7.00
C ILE A 175 -22.11 17.45 8.35
N GLU A 176 -21.96 16.66 9.42
CA GLU A 176 -21.60 17.18 10.75
C GLU A 176 -20.28 17.95 10.74
N LYS A 177 -19.22 17.40 10.11
CA LYS A 177 -17.91 18.09 9.98
C LYS A 177 -18.03 19.39 9.19
N PHE A 178 -18.81 19.42 8.11
CA PHE A 178 -19.03 20.63 7.32
C PHE A 178 -19.85 21.69 8.06
N GLN A 179 -20.88 21.31 8.79
CA GLN A 179 -21.65 22.22 9.64
C GLN A 179 -20.78 22.87 10.73
N GLY A 180 -19.88 22.07 11.34
CA GLY A 180 -18.90 22.57 12.31
C GLY A 180 -17.85 23.51 11.69
N ALA A 181 -17.69 23.50 10.36
CA ALA A 181 -16.73 24.31 9.63
C ALA A 181 -17.38 25.48 8.86
N ALA A 182 -18.68 25.74 9.05
CA ALA A 182 -19.38 26.82 8.36
C ALA A 182 -18.66 28.18 8.50
N GLY A 183 -18.47 28.88 7.37
CA GLY A 183 -17.77 30.16 7.30
C GLY A 183 -16.23 30.08 7.32
N ARG A 184 -15.63 28.88 7.40
CA ARG A 184 -14.16 28.68 7.37
C ARG A 184 -13.76 27.50 6.51
N ARG A 185 -12.47 27.30 6.34
CA ARG A 185 -11.95 26.06 5.75
C ARG A 185 -11.97 24.92 6.78
N LEU A 186 -12.07 23.71 6.27
CA LEU A 186 -11.85 22.49 7.06
C LEU A 186 -10.43 22.54 7.67
N PHE A 187 -10.30 22.14 8.91
CA PHE A 187 -9.00 21.94 9.55
C PHE A 187 -8.32 20.64 9.10
N PRO A 188 -6.99 20.53 9.25
CA PRO A 188 -6.28 19.27 8.95
C PRO A 188 -6.90 18.05 9.62
N ILE A 189 -7.27 18.13 10.90
CA ILE A 189 -7.88 17.03 11.65
C ILE A 189 -9.26 16.65 11.10
N GLU A 190 -10.07 17.60 10.66
CA GLU A 190 -11.39 17.33 10.06
C GLU A 190 -11.23 16.60 8.71
N CYS A 191 -10.28 17.04 7.89
CA CYS A 191 -9.94 16.34 6.65
C CYS A 191 -9.39 14.93 6.90
N HIS A 192 -8.54 14.78 7.91
CA HIS A 192 -8.03 13.48 8.35
C HIS A 192 -9.16 12.54 8.77
N ASP A 193 -10.10 13.02 9.57
CA ASP A 193 -11.23 12.24 10.07
C ASP A 193 -12.15 11.78 8.92
N ILE A 194 -12.42 12.66 7.94
CA ILE A 194 -13.18 12.30 6.74
C ILE A 194 -12.45 11.22 5.93
N MET A 195 -11.14 11.35 5.72
CA MET A 195 -10.34 10.35 5.01
C MET A 195 -10.36 8.99 5.73
N CYS A 196 -10.25 8.99 7.05
CA CYS A 196 -10.32 7.78 7.87
C CYS A 196 -11.73 7.15 7.80
N LYS A 197 -12.80 7.95 7.86
CA LYS A 197 -14.18 7.47 7.75
C LYS A 197 -14.45 6.85 6.37
N ILE A 198 -13.92 7.42 5.30
CA ILE A 198 -13.93 6.82 3.96
C ILE A 198 -13.25 5.44 3.99
N GLY A 199 -12.09 5.33 4.64
CA GLY A 199 -11.39 4.06 4.82
C GLY A 199 -12.21 3.01 5.55
N GLU A 200 -12.92 3.40 6.61
CA GLU A 200 -13.79 2.54 7.39
C GLU A 200 -14.93 1.96 6.54
N VAL A 201 -15.61 2.80 5.77
CA VAL A 201 -16.70 2.38 4.87
C VAL A 201 -16.23 1.36 3.83
N VAL A 202 -15.03 1.54 3.28
CA VAL A 202 -14.45 0.59 2.32
C VAL A 202 -14.14 -0.76 2.97
N VAL A 203 -13.66 -0.77 4.22
CA VAL A 203 -13.39 -2.01 4.98
C VAL A 203 -14.68 -2.76 5.27
N VAL A 204 -15.69 -2.07 5.80
CA VAL A 204 -17.01 -2.66 6.11
C VAL A 204 -17.70 -3.11 4.84
N GLY A 205 -17.51 -2.40 3.72
CA GLY A 205 -18.02 -2.77 2.39
C GLY A 205 -17.46 -4.07 1.83
N GLY A 206 -16.62 -4.80 2.57
CA GLY A 206 -16.10 -6.12 2.21
C GLY A 206 -15.03 -6.10 1.11
N VAL A 207 -14.58 -4.93 0.70
CA VAL A 207 -13.60 -4.81 -0.41
C VAL A 207 -12.20 -5.20 0.03
N ARG A 208 -11.86 -5.08 1.27
CA ARG A 208 -10.60 -5.45 1.95
C ARG A 208 -10.22 -4.43 3.02
N ARG A 209 -9.19 -4.76 3.84
CA ARG A 209 -8.59 -3.79 4.75
C ARG A 209 -8.13 -2.57 3.97
N SER A 210 -8.70 -1.43 4.26
CA SER A 210 -8.21 -0.13 3.83
C SER A 210 -6.83 0.10 4.46
N ALA A 211 -5.88 0.55 3.66
CA ALA A 211 -4.56 0.92 4.14
C ALA A 211 -4.34 2.39 3.84
N LEU A 212 -4.17 3.19 4.90
CA LEU A 212 -3.96 4.63 4.83
C LEU A 212 -2.72 5.04 5.64
N ILE A 213 -2.04 6.09 5.18
CA ILE A 213 -1.07 6.86 5.97
C ILE A 213 -1.36 8.34 5.80
N SER A 214 -1.37 9.07 6.91
CA SER A 214 -1.60 10.52 6.96
C SER A 214 -0.30 11.26 7.22
N LEU A 215 -0.03 12.29 6.42
CA LEU A 215 1.07 13.23 6.62
C LEU A 215 0.53 14.57 7.11
N SER A 216 1.12 15.13 8.16
CA SER A 216 0.72 16.39 8.78
C SER A 216 1.93 17.25 9.15
N ASN A 217 1.70 18.52 9.48
CA ASN A 217 2.76 19.44 9.88
C ASN A 217 3.29 19.12 11.29
N LEU A 218 4.57 19.41 11.52
CA LEU A 218 5.23 19.23 12.81
C LEU A 218 4.55 20.02 13.93
N ASN A 219 4.12 21.24 13.63
CA ASN A 219 3.48 22.16 14.58
C ASN A 219 1.95 22.12 14.56
N ASP A 220 1.37 20.97 14.23
CA ASP A 220 -0.08 20.75 14.27
C ASP A 220 -0.45 19.98 15.54
N ASP A 221 -0.89 20.71 16.55
CA ASP A 221 -1.22 20.17 17.87
C ASP A 221 -2.39 19.20 17.84
N GLN A 222 -3.40 19.46 16.99
CA GLN A 222 -4.55 18.56 16.85
C GLN A 222 -4.12 17.22 16.24
N MET A 223 -3.28 17.26 15.22
CA MET A 223 -2.75 16.04 14.60
C MET A 223 -1.76 15.30 15.51
N SER A 224 -0.97 16.00 16.32
CA SER A 224 -0.05 15.36 17.27
C SER A 224 -0.78 14.59 18.37
N HIS A 225 -1.99 15.03 18.73
CA HIS A 225 -2.84 14.42 19.76
C HIS A 225 -4.02 13.61 19.19
N ALA A 226 -4.09 13.40 17.86
CA ALA A 226 -5.21 12.74 17.20
C ALA A 226 -5.52 11.35 17.77
N LYS A 227 -4.50 10.65 18.29
CA LYS A 227 -4.61 9.35 18.95
C LYS A 227 -4.06 9.37 20.39
N ALA A 228 -4.29 10.45 21.11
CA ALA A 228 -4.00 10.54 22.52
C ALA A 228 -5.19 10.11 23.38
N GLY A 229 -4.93 9.58 24.58
CA GLY A 229 -5.98 9.14 25.51
C GLY A 229 -6.83 7.99 24.94
N MET A 230 -8.11 7.97 25.25
CA MET A 230 -9.08 6.95 24.85
C MET A 230 -9.77 7.33 23.52
N TRP A 231 -8.99 7.78 22.53
CA TRP A 231 -9.48 8.26 21.22
C TRP A 231 -10.39 7.26 20.50
N TRP A 232 -10.20 5.96 20.72
CA TRP A 232 -10.97 4.88 20.06
C TRP A 232 -12.44 4.84 20.49
N GLU A 233 -12.81 5.48 21.59
CA GLU A 233 -14.20 5.53 22.07
C GLU A 233 -15.05 6.51 21.25
N ASN A 234 -14.46 7.65 20.86
CA ASN A 234 -15.19 8.72 20.16
C ASN A 234 -14.77 8.88 18.68
N GLU A 235 -13.53 8.55 18.35
CA GLU A 235 -12.93 8.76 17.03
C GLU A 235 -12.33 7.45 16.48
N GLY A 236 -13.07 6.34 16.59
CA GLY A 236 -12.64 5.00 16.24
C GLY A 236 -12.16 4.84 14.79
N GLN A 237 -12.69 5.65 13.85
CA GLN A 237 -12.25 5.68 12.44
C GLN A 237 -10.76 6.04 12.29
N ARG A 238 -10.14 6.76 13.23
CA ARG A 238 -8.71 7.11 13.19
C ARG A 238 -7.78 5.89 13.20
N ALA A 239 -8.29 4.71 13.61
CA ALA A 239 -7.57 3.45 13.52
C ALA A 239 -7.21 3.04 12.08
N LEU A 240 -7.86 3.62 11.07
CA LEU A 240 -7.68 3.26 9.66
C LEU A 240 -6.43 3.86 9.04
N ALA A 241 -5.84 4.90 9.62
CA ALA A 241 -4.63 5.54 9.11
C ALA A 241 -3.48 5.45 10.12
N ASN A 242 -2.27 5.18 9.65
CA ASN A 242 -1.05 5.50 10.40
C ASN A 242 -0.80 7.00 10.29
N ASN A 243 -0.46 7.67 11.40
CA ASN A 243 -0.18 9.10 11.39
C ASN A 243 1.32 9.36 11.41
N SER A 244 1.78 10.27 10.55
CA SER A 244 3.19 10.68 10.47
C SER A 244 3.31 12.18 10.30
N VAL A 245 4.37 12.74 10.88
CA VAL A 245 4.77 14.12 10.64
C VAL A 245 5.67 14.18 9.41
N ALA A 246 5.46 15.17 8.54
CA ALA A 246 6.30 15.40 7.37
C ALA A 246 7.35 16.47 7.65
N TYR A 247 8.63 16.09 7.64
CA TYR A 247 9.75 17.04 7.76
C TYR A 247 10.18 17.53 6.38
N LYS A 248 10.07 18.85 6.19
CA LYS A 248 10.56 19.54 4.97
C LYS A 248 12.02 19.97 5.09
N GLU A 249 12.49 20.10 6.31
CA GLU A 249 13.85 20.48 6.67
C GLU A 249 14.25 19.81 7.98
N LYS A 250 15.52 19.90 8.35
CA LYS A 250 15.99 19.40 9.66
C LYS A 250 15.35 20.25 10.76
N PRO A 251 14.54 19.68 11.66
CA PRO A 251 13.91 20.44 12.73
C PRO A 251 14.94 20.92 13.74
N GLN A 252 14.62 22.01 14.43
CA GLN A 252 15.39 22.44 15.61
C GLN A 252 15.28 21.38 16.71
N MET A 253 16.36 21.18 17.47
CA MET A 253 16.44 20.14 18.51
C MET A 253 15.28 20.21 19.50
N GLY A 254 14.95 21.41 20.01
CA GLY A 254 13.85 21.57 20.96
C GLY A 254 12.49 21.17 20.40
N THR A 255 12.23 21.44 19.14
CA THR A 255 10.99 21.04 18.45
C THR A 255 10.95 19.52 18.22
N PHE A 256 12.07 18.95 17.81
CA PHE A 256 12.21 17.50 17.64
C PHE A 256 11.99 16.76 18.98
N MET A 257 12.57 17.25 20.06
CA MET A 257 12.42 16.61 21.38
C MET A 257 10.98 16.67 21.91
N ARG A 258 10.23 17.75 21.61
CA ARG A 258 8.80 17.81 21.97
C ARG A 258 7.98 16.78 21.20
N GLU A 259 8.23 16.61 19.91
CA GLU A 259 7.58 15.59 19.10
C GLU A 259 7.93 14.17 19.59
N TRP A 260 9.20 13.95 19.93
CA TRP A 260 9.65 12.69 20.51
C TRP A 260 8.96 12.38 21.85
N LEU A 261 8.83 13.39 22.72
CA LEU A 261 8.13 13.25 24.00
C LEU A 261 6.64 12.93 23.79
N SER A 262 5.97 13.62 22.86
CA SER A 262 4.59 13.32 22.48
C SER A 262 4.41 11.89 21.99
N LEU A 263 5.33 11.39 21.17
CA LEU A 263 5.35 10.00 20.71
C LEU A 263 5.47 9.02 21.89
N TYR A 264 6.37 9.30 22.82
CA TYR A 264 6.58 8.47 24.02
C TYR A 264 5.35 8.47 24.94
N GLU A 265 4.77 9.63 25.20
CA GLU A 265 3.62 9.81 26.10
C GLU A 265 2.32 9.23 25.53
N SER A 266 2.14 9.27 24.20
CA SER A 266 0.96 8.72 23.52
C SER A 266 0.81 7.22 23.72
N LYS A 267 1.91 6.50 23.92
CA LYS A 267 2.00 5.03 24.00
C LYS A 267 1.36 4.30 22.80
N SER A 268 1.01 5.03 21.75
CA SER A 268 0.41 4.51 20.53
C SER A 268 1.45 4.22 19.42
N GLY A 269 2.70 4.71 19.60
CA GLY A 269 3.75 4.63 18.57
C GLY A 269 3.54 5.66 17.44
N GLU A 270 2.66 6.62 17.59
CA GLU A 270 2.36 7.67 16.63
C GLU A 270 2.51 9.07 17.26
N ARG A 271 2.90 10.09 16.48
CA ARG A 271 3.11 10.10 15.01
C ARG A 271 4.49 9.59 14.64
N GLY A 272 4.56 8.80 13.54
CA GLY A 272 5.82 8.48 12.89
C GLY A 272 6.43 9.70 12.18
N ILE A 273 7.62 9.50 11.56
CA ILE A 273 8.34 10.56 10.86
C ILE A 273 8.46 10.19 9.38
N PHE A 274 7.96 11.05 8.49
CA PHE A 274 8.26 11.05 7.08
C PHE A 274 9.21 12.21 6.75
N ASN A 275 10.47 11.91 6.44
CA ASN A 275 11.45 12.93 6.10
C ASN A 275 11.44 13.20 4.58
N ARG A 276 10.71 14.24 4.16
CA ARG A 276 10.59 14.64 2.75
C ARG A 276 11.93 15.07 2.15
N GLN A 277 12.77 15.75 2.91
CA GLN A 277 14.12 16.13 2.43
C GLN A 277 14.96 14.89 2.12
N SER A 278 14.87 13.85 2.94
CA SER A 278 15.55 12.58 2.66
C SER A 278 14.94 11.86 1.45
N ALA A 279 13.63 11.95 1.25
CA ALA A 279 12.96 11.42 0.06
C ALA A 279 13.43 12.15 -1.22
N GLN A 280 13.60 13.48 -1.16
CA GLN A 280 14.15 14.28 -2.25
C GLN A 280 15.62 13.90 -2.57
N LYS A 281 16.46 13.75 -1.54
CA LYS A 281 17.84 13.26 -1.71
C LYS A 281 17.90 11.87 -2.33
N GLN A 282 17.02 10.98 -1.91
CA GLN A 282 16.94 9.63 -2.48
C GLN A 282 16.47 9.66 -3.94
N ALA A 283 15.48 10.49 -4.28
CA ALA A 283 15.01 10.67 -5.64
C ALA A 283 16.11 11.22 -6.58
N ALA A 284 16.94 12.13 -6.09
CA ALA A 284 18.04 12.72 -6.85
C ALA A 284 19.20 11.75 -7.13
N LYS A 285 19.36 10.70 -6.30
CA LYS A 285 20.56 9.85 -6.23
C LYS A 285 21.01 9.27 -7.58
N ASN A 286 20.07 8.83 -8.41
CA ASN A 286 20.38 8.17 -9.68
C ASN A 286 20.16 9.06 -10.91
N GLY A 287 19.85 10.35 -10.72
CA GLY A 287 19.73 11.34 -11.80
C GLY A 287 18.56 11.13 -12.77
N ARG A 288 17.68 10.16 -12.53
CA ARG A 288 16.54 9.86 -13.41
C ARG A 288 15.20 10.46 -12.94
N ARG A 289 15.15 10.99 -11.73
CA ARG A 289 13.92 11.49 -11.11
C ARG A 289 14.06 12.95 -10.71
N ASP A 290 13.03 13.75 -11.02
CA ASP A 290 12.95 15.12 -10.51
C ASP A 290 12.79 15.09 -8.98
N ALA A 291 13.75 15.66 -8.27
CA ALA A 291 13.79 15.69 -6.82
C ALA A 291 12.98 16.86 -6.21
N GLU A 292 12.60 17.85 -7.02
CA GLU A 292 11.89 19.08 -6.59
C GLU A 292 10.36 18.85 -6.47
N GLN A 293 9.96 17.67 -6.03
CA GLN A 293 8.56 17.29 -5.86
C GLN A 293 8.15 17.32 -4.38
N ASP A 294 6.87 17.61 -4.14
CA ASP A 294 6.25 17.50 -2.81
C ASP A 294 5.91 16.03 -2.50
N PHE A 295 6.96 15.23 -2.31
CA PHE A 295 6.81 13.80 -2.13
C PHE A 295 6.03 13.44 -0.87
N GLY A 296 5.21 12.40 -1.01
CA GLY A 296 4.65 11.60 0.07
C GLY A 296 5.02 10.13 -0.12
N CYS A 297 4.24 9.26 0.48
CA CYS A 297 4.49 7.82 0.44
C CYS A 297 3.19 7.02 0.45
N ASN A 298 3.29 5.73 0.14
CA ASN A 298 2.23 4.75 0.34
C ASN A 298 2.08 4.35 1.82
N PRO A 299 1.02 3.63 2.22
CA PRO A 299 0.75 3.29 3.62
C PRO A 299 1.87 2.59 4.38
N CYS A 300 2.63 1.71 3.72
CA CYS A 300 3.79 1.02 4.32
C CYS A 300 5.09 1.82 4.18
N SER A 301 5.01 3.00 3.54
CA SER A 301 6.09 3.98 3.42
C SER A 301 7.34 3.52 2.66
N GLU A 302 7.29 2.38 1.93
CA GLU A 302 8.42 1.92 1.11
C GLU A 302 8.54 2.63 -0.23
N ILE A 303 7.46 3.22 -0.75
CA ILE A 303 7.44 3.90 -2.05
C ILE A 303 7.38 5.41 -1.88
N ILE A 304 8.31 6.10 -2.50
CA ILE A 304 8.32 7.57 -2.60
C ILE A 304 7.44 7.96 -3.79
N LEU A 305 6.36 8.69 -3.53
CA LEU A 305 5.36 9.10 -4.51
C LEU A 305 5.25 10.62 -4.57
N ARG A 306 5.11 11.17 -5.78
CA ARG A 306 4.65 12.56 -5.94
C ARG A 306 3.12 12.63 -5.88
N PRO A 307 2.51 13.80 -5.73
CA PRO A 307 1.06 13.97 -5.74
C PRO A 307 0.40 13.30 -6.95
N TYR A 308 -0.75 12.64 -6.73
CA TYR A 308 -1.56 12.01 -7.79
C TYR A 308 -0.79 10.98 -8.60
N GLN A 309 -0.17 10.00 -7.92
CA GLN A 309 0.66 9.01 -8.57
C GLN A 309 0.41 7.60 -8.03
N PHE A 310 0.56 6.63 -8.92
CA PHE A 310 0.54 5.21 -8.60
C PHE A 310 1.91 4.56 -8.77
N CYS A 311 2.12 3.48 -8.01
CA CYS A 311 3.22 2.56 -8.20
C CYS A 311 2.73 1.11 -8.14
N ASN A 312 3.25 0.26 -9.03
CA ASN A 312 3.01 -1.17 -8.98
C ASN A 312 4.19 -1.91 -8.36
N LEU A 313 3.91 -3.05 -7.74
CA LEU A 313 4.89 -3.88 -7.07
C LEU A 313 5.04 -5.23 -7.77
N SER A 314 6.26 -5.75 -7.74
CA SER A 314 6.59 -7.15 -8.04
C SER A 314 7.60 -7.64 -7.02
N GLU A 315 7.73 -8.96 -6.85
CA GLU A 315 8.64 -9.52 -5.86
C GLU A 315 9.52 -10.61 -6.45
N VAL A 316 10.79 -10.55 -6.09
CA VAL A 316 11.76 -11.64 -6.27
C VAL A 316 11.74 -12.48 -5.01
N VAL A 317 11.55 -13.78 -5.17
CA VAL A 317 11.57 -14.74 -4.05
C VAL A 317 12.99 -15.30 -3.92
N VAL A 318 13.66 -14.87 -2.86
CA VAL A 318 15.01 -15.36 -2.51
C VAL A 318 14.88 -16.69 -1.81
N ARG A 319 15.68 -17.68 -2.25
CA ARG A 319 15.76 -19.02 -1.67
C ARG A 319 17.16 -19.27 -1.07
N GLU A 320 17.24 -20.20 -0.14
CA GLU A 320 18.50 -20.59 0.52
C GLU A 320 19.62 -20.92 -0.47
N THR A 321 19.27 -21.51 -1.62
CA THR A 321 20.21 -21.96 -2.65
C THR A 321 20.55 -20.92 -3.71
N ASP A 322 19.95 -19.73 -3.66
CA ASP A 322 20.21 -18.71 -4.67
C ASP A 322 21.65 -18.19 -4.63
N THR A 323 22.20 -18.01 -5.81
CA THR A 323 23.47 -17.36 -6.07
C THR A 323 23.23 -15.94 -6.62
N GLN A 324 24.30 -15.15 -6.76
CA GLN A 324 24.17 -13.84 -7.41
C GLN A 324 23.64 -13.96 -8.84
N GLN A 325 24.03 -14.99 -9.58
CA GLN A 325 23.56 -15.22 -10.96
C GLN A 325 22.06 -15.51 -11.00
N THR A 326 21.56 -16.45 -10.16
CA THR A 326 20.13 -16.79 -10.13
C THR A 326 19.29 -15.61 -9.64
N LEU A 327 19.78 -14.83 -8.68
CA LEU A 327 19.11 -13.61 -8.22
C LEU A 327 19.06 -12.55 -9.31
N THR A 328 20.13 -12.34 -10.07
CA THR A 328 20.16 -11.41 -11.21
C THR A 328 19.09 -11.76 -12.23
N GLU A 329 18.94 -13.04 -12.55
CA GLU A 329 17.92 -13.51 -13.48
C GLU A 329 16.50 -13.30 -12.95
N LYS A 330 16.24 -13.63 -11.70
CA LYS A 330 14.95 -13.37 -11.04
C LYS A 330 14.62 -11.87 -11.00
N VAL A 331 15.60 -11.01 -10.73
CA VAL A 331 15.44 -9.55 -10.74
C VAL A 331 15.10 -9.05 -12.15
N ARG A 332 15.77 -9.57 -13.20
CA ARG A 332 15.47 -9.25 -14.59
C ARG A 332 14.00 -9.56 -14.92
N LEU A 333 13.56 -10.78 -14.63
CA LEU A 333 12.19 -11.24 -14.92
C LEU A 333 11.14 -10.44 -14.13
N ALA A 334 11.35 -10.22 -12.84
CA ALA A 334 10.44 -9.44 -12.00
C ALA A 334 10.33 -7.97 -12.47
N THR A 335 11.43 -7.41 -12.97
CA THR A 335 11.45 -6.04 -13.52
C THR A 335 10.73 -5.95 -14.85
N ILE A 336 10.90 -6.90 -15.75
CA ILE A 336 10.14 -6.99 -17.00
C ILE A 336 8.65 -7.04 -16.70
N LEU A 337 8.25 -7.88 -15.76
CA LEU A 337 6.85 -8.04 -15.35
C LEU A 337 6.28 -6.73 -14.79
N GLY A 338 7.04 -6.05 -13.90
CA GLY A 338 6.68 -4.73 -13.39
C GLY A 338 6.56 -3.68 -14.50
N THR A 339 7.45 -3.71 -15.49
CA THR A 339 7.41 -2.80 -16.65
C THR A 339 6.14 -3.02 -17.47
N PHE A 340 5.73 -4.27 -17.70
CA PHE A 340 4.44 -4.57 -18.34
C PHE A 340 3.27 -4.03 -17.52
N GLN A 341 3.26 -4.23 -16.20
CA GLN A 341 2.22 -3.71 -15.32
C GLN A 341 2.15 -2.17 -15.34
N SER A 342 3.27 -1.47 -15.54
CA SER A 342 3.31 -0.02 -15.62
C SER A 342 2.59 0.56 -16.86
N THR A 343 2.26 -0.28 -17.84
CA THR A 343 1.47 0.12 -19.02
C THR A 343 -0.03 0.24 -18.75
N LEU A 344 -0.50 -0.21 -17.59
CA LEU A 344 -1.90 -0.18 -17.19
C LEU A 344 -2.29 1.21 -16.68
N THR A 345 -2.59 2.16 -17.55
CA THR A 345 -2.80 3.58 -17.21
C THR A 345 -4.20 4.13 -17.55
N ASP A 346 -5.19 3.26 -17.78
CA ASP A 346 -6.58 3.68 -17.98
C ASP A 346 -7.32 3.86 -16.65
N PHE A 347 -7.27 5.08 -16.11
CA PHE A 347 -7.86 5.48 -14.82
C PHE A 347 -9.18 6.26 -15.03
N LYS A 348 -10.20 5.58 -15.55
CA LYS A 348 -11.44 6.20 -16.08
C LYS A 348 -12.18 7.17 -15.17
N TYR A 349 -12.17 6.95 -13.87
CA TYR A 349 -12.89 7.80 -12.91
C TYR A 349 -12.06 9.00 -12.44
N LEU A 350 -10.76 8.80 -12.33
CA LEU A 350 -9.85 9.77 -11.74
C LEU A 350 -9.56 10.95 -12.68
N ARG A 351 -9.15 12.08 -12.09
CA ARG A 351 -8.65 13.22 -12.88
C ARG A 351 -7.45 12.83 -13.74
N SER A 352 -7.32 13.46 -14.91
CA SER A 352 -6.26 13.17 -15.89
C SER A 352 -4.83 13.30 -15.33
N ILE A 353 -4.64 14.11 -14.28
CA ILE A 353 -3.35 14.28 -13.61
C ILE A 353 -2.77 12.95 -13.07
N TRP A 354 -3.63 12.04 -12.60
CA TRP A 354 -3.21 10.72 -12.15
C TRP A 354 -2.54 9.90 -13.27
N LYS A 355 -3.17 9.91 -14.46
CA LYS A 355 -2.60 9.24 -15.62
C LYS A 355 -1.29 9.90 -16.05
N LYS A 356 -1.29 11.23 -16.20
CA LYS A 356 -0.11 12.01 -16.59
C LYS A 356 1.07 11.69 -15.68
N ASN A 357 0.91 11.84 -14.36
CA ASN A 357 2.00 11.66 -13.42
C ASN A 357 2.50 10.21 -13.36
N THR A 358 1.60 9.23 -13.50
CA THR A 358 1.97 7.82 -13.53
C THR A 358 2.72 7.46 -14.80
N GLU A 359 2.32 7.98 -15.96
CA GLU A 359 2.98 7.72 -17.24
C GLU A 359 4.34 8.40 -17.37
N GLU A 360 4.52 9.59 -16.79
CA GLU A 360 5.78 10.31 -16.80
C GLU A 360 6.88 9.56 -16.06
N GLU A 361 6.59 9.02 -14.88
CA GLU A 361 7.59 8.37 -14.03
C GLU A 361 7.56 6.83 -14.06
N ARG A 362 6.43 6.21 -14.40
CA ARG A 362 6.23 4.75 -14.51
C ARG A 362 6.87 3.96 -13.38
N LEU A 363 6.61 4.39 -12.14
CA LEU A 363 7.25 3.83 -10.94
C LEU A 363 7.03 2.34 -10.82
N LEU A 364 8.10 1.62 -10.50
CA LEU A 364 8.09 0.23 -10.11
C LEU A 364 8.51 0.10 -8.64
N GLY A 365 8.09 -1.00 -8.03
CA GLY A 365 8.56 -1.44 -6.72
C GLY A 365 8.97 -2.90 -6.81
N VAL A 366 10.13 -3.16 -7.46
CA VAL A 366 10.74 -4.50 -7.48
C VAL A 366 11.35 -4.75 -6.12
N SER A 367 10.77 -5.69 -5.39
CA SER A 367 11.13 -6.01 -4.01
C SER A 367 11.79 -7.38 -3.90
N LEU A 368 12.63 -7.56 -2.89
CA LEU A 368 13.16 -8.86 -2.49
C LEU A 368 12.39 -9.37 -1.26
N THR A 369 11.95 -10.62 -1.29
CA THR A 369 11.41 -11.31 -0.10
C THR A 369 12.19 -12.60 0.13
N GLY A 370 12.30 -13.06 1.38
CA GLY A 370 13.19 -14.17 1.72
C GLY A 370 14.65 -13.74 1.95
N ILE A 371 14.90 -12.46 2.14
CA ILE A 371 16.26 -11.91 2.34
C ILE A 371 17.01 -12.66 3.45
N MET A 372 16.33 -13.03 4.52
CA MET A 372 16.91 -13.71 5.68
C MET A 372 17.01 -15.23 5.53
N ASP A 373 16.52 -15.78 4.42
CA ASP A 373 16.63 -17.22 4.12
C ASP A 373 17.93 -17.57 3.41
N ASN A 374 18.72 -16.58 2.96
CA ASN A 374 19.92 -16.76 2.15
C ASN A 374 21.12 -15.99 2.75
N GLU A 375 22.30 -16.62 2.80
CA GLU A 375 23.51 -16.03 3.42
C GLU A 375 24.01 -14.79 2.67
N LEU A 376 23.91 -14.77 1.34
CA LEU A 376 24.35 -13.65 0.51
C LEU A 376 23.50 -12.41 0.78
N THR A 377 22.17 -12.54 0.76
CA THR A 377 21.24 -11.41 0.92
C THR A 377 21.08 -10.97 2.38
N SER A 378 21.26 -11.86 3.35
CA SER A 378 21.29 -11.51 4.78
C SER A 378 22.61 -10.87 5.25
N GLY A 379 23.61 -10.81 4.36
CA GLY A 379 24.93 -10.25 4.68
C GLY A 379 25.81 -11.17 5.55
N ARG A 380 25.43 -12.44 5.72
CA ARG A 380 26.18 -13.41 6.50
C ARG A 380 27.26 -14.16 5.72
N SER A 381 27.39 -13.89 4.43
CA SER A 381 28.45 -14.42 3.56
C SER A 381 29.77 -13.65 3.61
N ALA A 382 29.91 -12.68 4.51
CA ALA A 382 31.14 -11.89 4.66
C ALA A 382 32.39 -12.74 4.92
N HIS A 383 32.25 -13.89 5.59
CA HIS A 383 33.32 -14.87 5.80
C HIS A 383 33.85 -15.49 4.50
N LEU A 384 33.10 -15.40 3.40
CA LEU A 384 33.51 -15.82 2.06
C LEU A 384 34.17 -14.67 1.25
N GLY A 385 34.46 -13.52 1.88
CA GLY A 385 34.99 -12.34 1.23
C GLY A 385 33.99 -11.58 0.35
N MET A 386 32.70 -11.91 0.43
CA MET A 386 31.64 -11.29 -0.37
C MET A 386 31.14 -10.00 0.29
N ASN A 387 31.09 -8.91 -0.49
CA ASN A 387 30.55 -7.64 -0.05
C ASN A 387 29.09 -7.52 -0.49
N ILE A 388 28.16 -7.59 0.46
CA ILE A 388 26.72 -7.45 0.18
C ILE A 388 26.38 -6.17 -0.58
N GLY A 389 27.09 -5.06 -0.34
CA GLY A 389 26.86 -3.79 -1.05
C GLY A 389 27.05 -3.95 -2.56
N HIS A 390 28.16 -4.57 -2.98
CA HIS A 390 28.44 -4.80 -4.41
C HIS A 390 27.40 -5.74 -5.04
N THR A 391 27.00 -6.79 -4.32
CA THR A 391 25.93 -7.68 -4.79
C THR A 391 24.61 -6.93 -5.00
N LEU A 392 24.20 -6.13 -4.02
CA LEU A 392 22.95 -5.36 -4.10
C LEU A 392 22.99 -4.30 -5.21
N GLU A 393 24.12 -3.65 -5.43
CA GLU A 393 24.32 -2.71 -6.54
C GLU A 393 24.22 -3.40 -7.89
N ALA A 394 24.88 -4.55 -8.05
CA ALA A 394 24.79 -5.32 -9.29
C ALA A 394 23.34 -5.77 -9.59
N LEU A 395 22.59 -6.20 -8.57
CA LEU A 395 21.18 -6.56 -8.72
C LEU A 395 20.31 -5.33 -9.07
N ARG A 396 20.55 -4.18 -8.43
CA ARG A 396 19.86 -2.93 -8.76
C ARG A 396 20.11 -2.50 -10.20
N ASP A 397 21.37 -2.53 -10.64
CA ASP A 397 21.77 -2.12 -11.98
C ASP A 397 21.15 -3.07 -13.03
N ALA A 398 21.08 -4.37 -12.75
CA ALA A 398 20.36 -5.33 -13.59
C ALA A 398 18.86 -5.00 -13.71
N ALA A 399 18.22 -4.54 -12.63
CA ALA A 399 16.83 -4.08 -12.68
C ALA A 399 16.69 -2.82 -13.56
N ILE A 400 17.59 -1.86 -13.42
CA ILE A 400 17.60 -0.63 -14.23
C ILE A 400 17.75 -0.96 -15.72
N ASP A 401 18.71 -1.81 -16.07
CA ASP A 401 18.96 -2.22 -17.44
C ASP A 401 17.78 -3.00 -18.05
N ALA A 402 17.18 -3.93 -17.30
CA ALA A 402 16.02 -4.68 -17.73
C ALA A 402 14.80 -3.76 -17.98
N ASN A 403 14.56 -2.78 -17.09
CA ASN A 403 13.49 -1.81 -17.29
C ASN A 403 13.74 -0.93 -18.52
N LYS A 404 14.97 -0.40 -18.68
CA LYS A 404 15.34 0.42 -19.83
C LYS A 404 15.12 -0.34 -21.14
N ALA A 405 15.68 -1.54 -21.26
CA ALA A 405 15.54 -2.36 -22.47
C ALA A 405 14.08 -2.67 -22.81
N MET A 406 13.25 -2.99 -21.81
CA MET A 406 11.85 -3.30 -22.04
C MET A 406 11.02 -2.04 -22.32
N ALA A 407 11.30 -0.92 -21.65
CA ALA A 407 10.63 0.36 -21.91
C ALA A 407 10.87 0.84 -23.35
N ASP A 408 12.11 0.70 -23.85
CA ASP A 408 12.48 1.02 -25.23
C ASP A 408 11.68 0.16 -26.24
N GLN A 409 11.55 -1.15 -25.99
CA GLN A 409 10.75 -2.04 -26.82
C GLN A 409 9.25 -1.70 -26.83
N LEU A 410 8.74 -1.24 -25.70
CA LEU A 410 7.33 -0.85 -25.55
C LEU A 410 7.04 0.59 -26.04
N GLY A 411 8.07 1.37 -26.35
CA GLY A 411 7.93 2.78 -26.71
C GLY A 411 7.38 3.65 -25.58
N ILE A 412 7.75 3.36 -24.32
CA ILE A 412 7.32 4.09 -23.13
C ILE A 412 8.52 4.69 -22.38
N SER A 413 8.24 5.64 -21.49
CA SER A 413 9.27 6.22 -20.64
C SER A 413 9.89 5.15 -19.72
N GLN A 414 11.21 5.21 -19.53
CA GLN A 414 11.91 4.43 -18.51
C GLN A 414 11.39 4.82 -17.12
N SER A 415 11.28 3.85 -16.23
CA SER A 415 10.90 4.09 -14.83
C SER A 415 11.98 4.92 -14.11
N THR A 416 11.53 5.95 -13.40
CA THR A 416 12.43 6.86 -12.69
C THR A 416 12.91 6.30 -11.35
N ALA A 417 12.17 5.35 -10.78
CA ALA A 417 12.58 4.57 -9.61
C ALA A 417 11.98 3.15 -9.71
N ILE A 418 12.76 2.13 -9.35
CA ILE A 418 12.44 0.72 -9.64
C ILE A 418 12.46 -0.14 -8.38
N THR A 419 13.46 -0.01 -7.51
CA THR A 419 13.75 -0.99 -6.46
C THR A 419 13.33 -0.52 -5.07
N CYS A 420 12.80 -1.45 -4.28
CA CYS A 420 12.40 -1.25 -2.89
C CYS A 420 12.54 -2.55 -2.09
N VAL A 421 12.22 -2.51 -0.81
CA VAL A 421 11.88 -3.70 -0.02
C VAL A 421 10.55 -3.45 0.67
N LYS A 422 9.53 -4.17 0.26
CA LYS A 422 8.20 -4.10 0.89
C LYS A 422 8.09 -5.07 2.07
N PRO A 423 7.11 -4.89 2.98
CA PRO A 423 6.92 -5.81 4.11
C PRO A 423 6.58 -7.25 3.72
N SER A 424 6.03 -7.48 2.51
CA SER A 424 5.71 -8.81 1.96
C SER A 424 4.84 -9.69 2.86
N GLY A 425 3.78 -9.11 3.43
CA GLY A 425 2.92 -9.85 4.38
C GLY A 425 2.13 -11.01 3.77
N THR A 426 1.71 -10.92 2.51
CA THR A 426 0.89 -11.95 1.83
C THR A 426 1.74 -12.85 0.94
N VAL A 427 2.62 -12.27 0.11
CA VAL A 427 3.43 -13.04 -0.85
C VAL A 427 4.36 -14.00 -0.11
N SER A 428 5.06 -13.54 0.92
CA SER A 428 5.97 -14.38 1.70
C SER A 428 5.28 -15.60 2.30
N GLN A 429 3.99 -15.50 2.62
CA GLN A 429 3.20 -16.61 3.14
C GLN A 429 2.84 -17.61 2.02
N LEU A 430 2.47 -17.10 0.84
CA LEU A 430 2.14 -17.91 -0.31
C LEU A 430 3.34 -18.74 -0.79
N VAL A 431 4.53 -18.12 -0.79
CA VAL A 431 5.76 -18.74 -1.32
C VAL A 431 6.63 -19.39 -0.24
N ASP A 432 6.20 -19.40 1.01
CA ASP A 432 6.98 -19.86 2.18
C ASP A 432 8.41 -19.29 2.22
N SER A 433 8.51 -17.98 2.39
CA SER A 433 9.78 -17.29 2.57
C SER A 433 9.78 -16.43 3.83
N ALA A 434 10.96 -16.00 4.28
CA ALA A 434 11.05 -14.90 5.23
C ALA A 434 10.41 -13.64 4.62
N SER A 435 9.75 -12.82 5.44
CA SER A 435 8.93 -11.68 5.00
C SER A 435 9.80 -10.46 4.72
N GLY A 436 10.04 -10.14 3.45
CA GLY A 436 10.92 -9.02 3.07
C GLY A 436 12.30 -9.12 3.71
N ILE A 437 12.70 -8.10 4.48
CA ILE A 437 13.96 -8.04 5.22
C ILE A 437 13.84 -8.55 6.68
N HIS A 438 12.69 -9.13 7.06
CA HIS A 438 12.49 -9.63 8.42
C HIS A 438 13.11 -11.00 8.61
N ALA A 439 13.66 -11.24 9.80
CA ALA A 439 14.13 -12.55 10.21
C ALA A 439 12.96 -13.55 10.36
N ARG A 440 13.24 -14.84 10.20
CA ARG A 440 12.29 -15.90 10.55
C ARG A 440 11.99 -15.87 12.05
N HIS A 441 10.78 -16.29 12.44
CA HIS A 441 10.38 -16.27 13.84
C HIS A 441 11.29 -17.16 14.70
N ASN A 442 11.41 -18.45 14.33
CA ASN A 442 12.24 -19.46 14.98
C ASN A 442 12.63 -20.56 13.96
N PRO A 443 13.56 -21.48 14.28
CA PRO A 443 13.83 -22.63 13.42
C PRO A 443 12.58 -23.51 13.19
N TYR A 444 11.76 -23.67 14.23
CA TYR A 444 10.45 -24.33 14.18
C TYR A 444 9.43 -23.45 14.89
N TYR A 445 8.26 -23.28 14.31
CA TYR A 445 7.19 -22.47 14.89
C TYR A 445 5.82 -22.90 14.38
N ILE A 446 4.77 -22.54 15.10
CA ILE A 446 3.39 -22.72 14.65
C ILE A 446 2.89 -21.41 14.08
N ARG A 447 2.40 -21.45 12.85
CA ARG A 447 1.70 -20.33 12.22
C ARG A 447 0.22 -20.50 12.39
N THR A 448 -0.45 -19.49 12.93
CA THR A 448 -1.91 -19.46 13.00
C THR A 448 -2.50 -18.61 11.87
N VAL A 449 -3.58 -19.13 11.27
CA VAL A 449 -4.32 -18.48 10.20
C VAL A 449 -5.80 -18.42 10.60
N ARG A 450 -6.41 -17.24 10.47
CA ARG A 450 -7.81 -17.04 10.77
C ARG A 450 -8.68 -17.18 9.53
N GLY A 451 -9.75 -17.95 9.63
CA GLY A 451 -10.78 -18.12 8.60
C GLY A 451 -12.16 -17.71 9.13
N ASP A 452 -12.96 -17.08 8.31
CA ASP A 452 -14.37 -16.81 8.62
C ASP A 452 -15.14 -18.14 8.63
N ASN A 453 -15.96 -18.39 9.66
CA ASN A 453 -16.73 -19.63 9.81
C ASN A 453 -17.74 -19.86 8.66
N LYS A 454 -18.14 -18.82 7.94
CA LYS A 454 -19.03 -18.90 6.78
C LYS A 454 -18.31 -19.16 5.47
N ASP A 455 -16.97 -19.11 5.46
CA ASP A 455 -16.18 -19.39 4.26
C ASP A 455 -16.19 -20.90 3.97
N PRO A 456 -16.58 -21.33 2.75
CA PRO A 456 -16.53 -22.74 2.36
C PRO A 456 -15.16 -23.38 2.52
N LEU A 457 -14.07 -22.62 2.34
CA LEU A 457 -12.71 -23.12 2.56
C LEU A 457 -12.47 -23.44 4.04
N THR A 458 -12.93 -22.59 4.95
CA THR A 458 -12.87 -22.83 6.41
C THR A 458 -13.57 -24.12 6.77
N GLN A 459 -14.79 -24.32 6.28
CA GLN A 459 -15.57 -25.54 6.52
C GLN A 459 -14.88 -26.78 5.95
N PHE A 460 -14.34 -26.68 4.75
CA PHE A 460 -13.56 -27.76 4.12
C PHE A 460 -12.33 -28.13 4.95
N MET A 461 -11.55 -27.14 5.41
CA MET A 461 -10.35 -27.38 6.23
C MET A 461 -10.68 -28.04 7.55
N ILE A 462 -11.78 -27.64 8.23
CA ILE A 462 -12.27 -28.30 9.45
C ILE A 462 -12.64 -29.76 9.14
N ALA A 463 -13.38 -29.99 8.05
CA ALA A 463 -13.80 -31.34 7.64
C ALA A 463 -12.60 -32.25 7.29
N GLN A 464 -11.49 -31.69 6.82
CA GLN A 464 -10.25 -32.42 6.54
C GLN A 464 -9.39 -32.68 7.80
N GLY A 465 -9.85 -32.24 8.98
CA GLY A 465 -9.13 -32.48 10.26
C GLY A 465 -7.88 -31.62 10.44
N ILE A 466 -7.76 -30.47 9.76
CA ILE A 466 -6.68 -29.53 10.03
C ILE A 466 -6.84 -28.97 11.44
N PRO A 467 -5.79 -28.95 12.29
CA PRO A 467 -5.87 -28.45 13.65
C PRO A 467 -6.49 -27.05 13.71
N ALA A 468 -7.60 -26.91 14.39
CA ALA A 468 -8.41 -25.71 14.43
C ALA A 468 -9.04 -25.50 15.81
N GLU A 469 -9.19 -24.23 16.19
CA GLU A 469 -9.84 -23.80 17.41
C GLU A 469 -10.66 -22.51 17.17
N PRO A 470 -11.69 -22.21 17.97
CA PRO A 470 -12.38 -20.93 17.91
C PRO A 470 -11.44 -19.76 18.23
N ASP A 471 -11.60 -18.61 17.53
CA ASP A 471 -10.84 -17.39 17.85
C ASP A 471 -11.26 -16.82 19.21
N VAL A 472 -10.26 -16.46 20.04
CA VAL A 472 -10.50 -15.96 21.41
C VAL A 472 -11.38 -14.71 21.45
N MET A 473 -11.24 -13.82 20.45
CA MET A 473 -11.97 -12.55 20.40
C MET A 473 -13.31 -12.66 19.66
N LYS A 474 -13.43 -13.60 18.73
CA LYS A 474 -14.61 -13.78 17.87
C LYS A 474 -14.95 -15.26 17.67
N PRO A 475 -15.27 -16.01 18.74
CA PRO A 475 -15.43 -17.47 18.69
C PRO A 475 -16.56 -17.91 17.75
N ASP A 476 -17.65 -17.14 17.66
CA ASP A 476 -18.82 -17.49 16.87
C ASP A 476 -18.65 -17.31 15.36
N SER A 477 -17.67 -16.49 14.95
CA SER A 477 -17.51 -16.10 13.55
C SER A 477 -16.15 -16.47 12.94
N THR A 478 -15.17 -16.85 13.76
CA THR A 478 -13.79 -17.02 13.29
C THR A 478 -13.17 -18.31 13.86
N THR A 479 -12.56 -19.09 12.99
CA THR A 479 -11.76 -20.27 13.32
C THR A 479 -10.29 -19.97 13.11
N VAL A 480 -9.43 -20.41 14.04
CA VAL A 480 -7.97 -20.31 13.98
C VAL A 480 -7.39 -21.69 13.64
N PHE A 481 -6.67 -21.76 12.52
CA PHE A 481 -5.97 -22.95 12.07
C PHE A 481 -4.49 -22.88 12.45
N SER A 482 -3.91 -23.99 12.85
CA SER A 482 -2.51 -24.10 13.26
C SER A 482 -1.70 -24.93 12.28
N PHE A 483 -0.61 -24.35 11.75
CA PHE A 483 0.29 -24.98 10.79
C PHE A 483 1.72 -25.05 11.36
N PRO A 484 2.33 -26.26 11.46
CA PRO A 484 3.73 -26.38 11.82
C PRO A 484 4.61 -25.90 10.67
N MET A 485 5.56 -25.02 10.99
CA MET A 485 6.50 -24.43 10.03
C MET A 485 7.93 -24.75 10.43
N LYS A 486 8.78 -24.98 9.41
CA LYS A 486 10.23 -25.15 9.56
C LYS A 486 10.94 -24.12 8.71
N SER A 487 11.84 -23.35 9.31
CA SER A 487 12.71 -22.43 8.58
C SER A 487 13.82 -23.18 7.83
N PRO A 488 14.33 -22.62 6.71
CA PRO A 488 15.54 -23.14 6.07
C PRO A 488 16.71 -23.20 7.06
N THR A 489 17.63 -24.13 6.84
CA THR A 489 18.70 -24.43 7.83
C THR A 489 19.61 -23.24 8.11
N ARG A 490 19.89 -22.42 7.08
CA ARG A 490 20.76 -21.24 7.16
C ARG A 490 20.02 -19.94 7.36
N ALA A 491 18.70 -20.00 7.52
CA ALA A 491 17.89 -18.80 7.70
C ALA A 491 18.23 -18.07 9.02
N VAL A 492 18.24 -16.75 8.94
CA VAL A 492 18.40 -15.91 10.12
C VAL A 492 17.09 -15.87 10.89
N THR A 493 17.14 -16.22 12.17
CA THR A 493 15.99 -16.09 13.07
C THR A 493 16.09 -14.82 13.91
N ARG A 494 14.95 -14.33 14.41
CA ARG A 494 14.91 -13.08 15.20
C ARG A 494 15.74 -13.15 16.49
N THR A 495 15.95 -14.34 17.04
CA THR A 495 16.80 -14.54 18.22
C THR A 495 18.30 -14.49 17.91
N ALA A 496 18.67 -14.77 16.65
CA ALA A 496 20.04 -14.78 16.17
C ALA A 496 20.51 -13.43 15.58
N MET A 497 19.70 -12.37 15.69
CA MET A 497 19.98 -11.03 15.17
C MET A 497 19.63 -9.98 16.23
N SER A 498 20.53 -9.02 16.46
CA SER A 498 20.27 -7.86 17.31
C SER A 498 19.52 -6.77 16.54
N ALA A 499 18.92 -5.82 17.26
CA ALA A 499 18.28 -4.66 16.66
C ALA A 499 19.27 -3.81 15.86
N ILE A 500 20.50 -3.65 16.34
CA ILE A 500 21.56 -2.88 15.65
C ILE A 500 21.96 -3.59 14.35
N GLU A 501 22.21 -4.89 14.36
CA GLU A 501 22.52 -5.67 13.14
C GLU A 501 21.38 -5.54 12.10
N GLN A 502 20.13 -5.54 12.55
CA GLN A 502 18.97 -5.36 11.66
C GLN A 502 18.94 -3.95 11.05
N LEU A 503 19.24 -2.90 11.83
CA LEU A 503 19.37 -1.51 11.36
C LEU A 503 20.53 -1.35 10.38
N GLU A 504 21.68 -1.96 10.64
CA GLU A 504 22.83 -1.93 9.73
C GLU A 504 22.52 -2.61 8.39
N LEU A 505 21.84 -3.75 8.42
CA LEU A 505 21.38 -4.41 7.20
C LEU A 505 20.36 -3.55 6.45
N TRP A 506 19.40 -2.95 7.16
CA TRP A 506 18.45 -2.01 6.59
C TRP A 506 19.16 -0.84 5.87
N LEU A 507 20.20 -0.26 6.48
CA LEU A 507 21.01 0.80 5.88
C LEU A 507 21.73 0.35 4.62
N LYS A 508 22.24 -0.90 4.58
CA LYS A 508 22.89 -1.47 3.37
C LYS A 508 21.89 -1.57 2.22
N TYR A 509 20.67 -2.08 2.51
CA TYR A 509 19.60 -2.13 1.50
C TYR A 509 19.17 -0.74 1.04
N GLN A 510 19.03 0.22 1.95
CA GLN A 510 18.72 1.61 1.60
C GLN A 510 19.79 2.23 0.69
N ARG A 511 21.05 1.96 0.94
CA ARG A 511 22.17 2.57 0.21
C ARG A 511 22.45 1.90 -1.15
N HIS A 512 22.34 0.59 -1.22
CA HIS A 512 22.86 -0.18 -2.36
C HIS A 512 21.77 -0.78 -3.25
N TRP A 513 20.62 -1.16 -2.70
CA TRP A 513 19.51 -1.74 -3.45
C TRP A 513 18.41 -0.74 -3.79
N CYS A 514 17.86 -0.03 -2.79
CA CYS A 514 16.64 0.74 -2.95
C CYS A 514 16.84 2.05 -3.73
N GLU A 515 16.02 2.27 -4.74
CA GLU A 515 15.75 3.58 -5.33
C GLU A 515 14.59 4.29 -4.62
N HIS A 516 13.68 3.52 -4.03
CA HIS A 516 12.72 3.97 -3.02
C HIS A 516 13.30 3.76 -1.63
N LYS A 517 12.68 2.94 -0.78
CA LYS A 517 13.23 2.61 0.54
C LYS A 517 12.84 1.19 0.99
N PRO A 518 13.54 0.62 1.97
CA PRO A 518 13.10 -0.61 2.60
C PRO A 518 12.11 -0.32 3.73
N SER A 519 11.07 -1.14 3.84
CA SER A 519 10.14 -1.15 4.97
C SER A 519 10.47 -2.31 5.89
N VAL A 520 10.64 -2.05 7.19
CA VAL A 520 11.05 -3.03 8.19
C VAL A 520 10.39 -2.74 9.54
N THR A 521 10.17 -3.80 10.30
CA THR A 521 9.90 -3.73 11.75
C THR A 521 11.14 -4.22 12.48
N ILE A 522 11.74 -3.38 13.29
CA ILE A 522 12.92 -3.74 14.10
C ILE A 522 12.45 -4.40 15.39
N SER A 523 12.99 -5.59 15.68
CA SER A 523 12.74 -6.30 16.94
C SER A 523 13.79 -5.89 17.97
N VAL A 524 13.38 -5.14 18.99
CA VAL A 524 14.25 -4.67 20.08
C VAL A 524 14.03 -5.57 21.28
N LYS A 525 15.09 -6.21 21.78
CA LYS A 525 15.04 -7.02 22.99
C LYS A 525 15.20 -6.13 24.22
N GLU A 526 14.72 -6.58 25.37
CA GLU A 526 14.73 -5.77 26.60
C GLU A 526 16.13 -5.23 26.96
N HIS A 527 17.17 -6.05 26.84
CA HIS A 527 18.55 -5.62 27.12
C HIS A 527 19.14 -4.65 26.07
N GLU A 528 18.45 -4.44 24.93
CA GLU A 528 18.87 -3.54 23.86
C GLU A 528 18.23 -2.14 23.99
N TRP A 529 17.24 -1.94 24.85
CA TRP A 529 16.47 -0.69 24.92
C TRP A 529 17.32 0.56 25.17
N MET A 530 18.44 0.44 25.85
CA MET A 530 19.37 1.55 26.08
C MET A 530 20.33 1.79 24.91
N LEU A 531 20.40 0.88 23.94
CA LEU A 531 21.32 0.94 22.81
C LEU A 531 20.63 1.39 21.51
N VAL A 532 19.31 1.28 21.45
CA VAL A 532 18.46 1.59 20.31
C VAL A 532 17.53 2.74 20.60
#